data_d6c7d8f811003ccc8ae552e025e509fd
#
_entry.id   d6c7d8f811003ccc8ae552e025e509fd
#
_cell.length_a   1.000
_cell.length_b   1.000
_cell.length_c   1.000
_cell.angle_alpha   90.00
_cell.angle_beta   90.00
_cell.angle_gamma   90.00
#
_symmetry.space_group_name_H-M   'P 1'
#
loop_
_entity.id
_entity.type
_entity.pdbx_description
1 polymer ?
#
loop_
_entity_poly.entity_id
_entity_poly.type
_entity_poly.pdbx_seq_one_letter_code
_entity_poly.pdbx_strand_id
1 'polypeptide(L)'
;DLCYTGDNEKASPFGRGGGEADGEGKMEREPLKKNNELLNVARILRRNMTRQEKHLWYDFLRYYPVKIYKQRIIDNFIADFYCHSARLVIELDGSQHYTSQGKAHDAARTEILERYGIYVLRFSNRDVDKNFEGVCRMIDRVINERIEDLS
;
A
#
# COMPACT_ATOMS: atom_id res chain seq x y z
N ASP A 1 7.53 14.08 11.83
CA ASP A 1 6.94 13.35 11.50
C ASP A 1 5.90 13.86 10.78
N LEU A 2 5.27 14.32 10.98
CA LEU A 2 4.29 14.70 10.38
C LEU A 2 4.59 15.72 9.56
N CYS A 3 5.40 16.09 9.75
CA CYS A 3 5.67 17.15 9.12
C CYS A 3 5.77 16.91 7.73
N TYR A 4 6.07 15.86 7.38
CA TYR A 4 6.28 15.73 6.11
C TYR A 4 5.10 15.71 5.33
N THR A 5 4.08 15.93 5.90
CA THR A 5 2.92 15.92 5.21
C THR A 5 3.02 16.97 4.28
N GLY A 6 3.57 17.96 4.60
CA GLY A 6 3.51 18.97 3.75
C GLY A 6 4.14 18.68 2.57
N ASP A 7 5.03 18.07 2.60
CA ASP A 7 5.65 17.86 1.53
C ASP A 7 4.98 17.22 0.58
N ASN A 8 4.26 16.50 0.92
CA ASN A 8 3.73 15.74 0.04
C ASN A 8 3.01 16.46 -0.90
N GLU A 9 2.66 17.40 -0.68
CA GLU A 9 1.94 17.95 -1.50
C GLU A 9 2.65 18.45 -2.46
N LYS A 10 3.39 18.77 -2.35
CA LYS A 10 4.04 19.22 -3.15
C LYS A 10 4.43 18.49 -3.97
N ALA A 11 4.39 17.79 -3.84
CA ALA A 11 4.82 16.99 -4.53
C ALA A 11 4.08 16.88 -5.55
N SER A 12 3.51 17.17 -5.55
CA SER A 12 3.01 17.08 -6.31
C SER A 12 3.10 17.67 -7.15
N PRO A 13 3.24 17.96 -7.06
CA PRO A 13 3.42 18.37 -7.81
C PRO A 13 3.90 18.23 -8.55
N PHE A 14 3.85 17.94 -8.47
CA PHE A 14 4.42 17.71 -8.93
C PHE A 14 4.39 17.69 -9.65
N GLY A 15 4.06 17.78 -9.63
CA GLY A 15 4.21 17.80 -10.12
C GLY A 15 4.18 18.10 -10.86
N ARG A 16 4.20 18.55 -11.19
CA ARG A 16 4.35 18.87 -11.76
C ARG A 16 4.94 19.00 -12.33
N GLY A 17 5.02 19.10 -12.41
CA GLY A 17 5.66 19.27 -12.93
C GLY A 17 6.16 19.00 -13.58
N GLY A 18 6.42 18.92 -13.68
CA GLY A 18 7.06 18.64 -14.25
C GLY A 18 6.97 18.06 -15.03
N GLY A 19 6.69 17.81 -15.39
CA GLY A 19 6.66 17.20 -16.01
C GLY A 19 7.05 17.02 -16.93
N GLU A 20 7.34 17.23 -17.39
CA GLU A 20 7.69 17.02 -18.09
C GLU A 20 8.60 16.53 -18.38
N ALA A 21 8.64 16.68 -18.60
CA ALA A 21 9.68 16.37 -18.88
C ALA A 21 10.11 15.45 -18.26
N ASP A 22 9.85 15.40 -17.63
CA ASP A 22 10.20 14.59 -16.92
C ASP A 22 10.06 13.39 -17.27
N GLY A 23 9.46 13.05 -17.89
CA GLY A 23 9.25 11.83 -18.23
C GLY A 23 10.41 11.18 -18.80
N GLU A 24 11.16 11.84 -19.35
CA GLU A 24 12.20 11.23 -19.86
C GLU A 24 12.98 10.58 -18.97
N GLY A 25 13.64 9.93 -18.85
CA GLY A 25 14.38 9.21 -17.99
C GLY A 25 13.68 8.46 -16.97
N LYS A 26 12.44 8.75 -16.75
CA LYS A 26 11.77 8.08 -15.79
C LYS A 26 11.28 6.81 -16.25
N MET A 27 11.22 5.85 -15.44
CA MET A 27 10.64 4.64 -15.77
C MET A 27 9.23 4.86 -15.90
N GLU A 28 8.64 4.47 -16.93
CA GLU A 28 7.27 4.59 -17.05
C GLU A 28 6.56 3.55 -16.34
N ARG A 29 5.61 3.82 -15.53
CA ARG A 29 4.80 2.84 -14.88
C ARG A 29 3.44 2.89 -15.45
N GLU A 30 2.83 1.76 -15.58
CA GLU A 30 1.47 1.72 -16.09
C GLU A 30 0.53 2.38 -15.10
N PRO A 31 -0.48 3.07 -15.57
CA PRO A 31 -1.50 3.61 -14.67
C PRO A 31 -2.20 2.45 -13.98
N LEU A 32 -2.55 2.62 -12.73
CA LEU A 32 -3.19 1.57 -12.00
C LEU A 32 -4.56 1.28 -12.56
N LYS A 33 -4.83 0.03 -12.80
CA LYS A 33 -6.12 -0.41 -13.26
C LYS A 33 -6.88 -0.97 -12.08
N LYS A 34 -8.18 -1.05 -12.22
CA LYS A 34 -9.03 -1.45 -11.15
C LYS A 34 -10.16 -2.30 -11.70
N ASN A 35 -10.25 -3.51 -11.26
CA ASN A 35 -11.33 -4.39 -11.71
C ASN A 35 -12.57 -4.06 -10.89
N ASN A 36 -13.51 -3.34 -11.49
CA ASN A 36 -14.70 -2.90 -10.79
C ASN A 36 -15.61 -4.03 -10.36
N GLU A 37 -15.40 -5.21 -10.88
CA GLU A 37 -16.19 -6.36 -10.43
C GLU A 37 -15.86 -6.71 -8.98
N LEU A 38 -14.74 -6.21 -8.46
CA LEU A 38 -14.37 -6.46 -7.09
C LEU A 38 -14.92 -5.42 -6.11
N LEU A 39 -15.70 -4.45 -6.59
CA LEU A 39 -16.21 -3.41 -5.72
C LEU A 39 -17.04 -3.94 -4.56
N ASN A 40 -17.90 -4.88 -4.83
CA ASN A 40 -18.73 -5.43 -3.76
C ASN A 40 -17.90 -6.21 -2.76
N VAL A 41 -16.92 -6.96 -3.24
CA VAL A 41 -16.04 -7.72 -2.35
C VAL A 41 -15.26 -6.76 -1.48
N ALA A 42 -14.74 -5.69 -2.06
CA ALA A 42 -13.97 -4.71 -1.29
C ALA A 42 -14.84 -4.07 -0.21
N ARG A 43 -16.10 -3.77 -0.52
CA ARG A 43 -17.00 -3.21 0.47
C ARG A 43 -17.25 -4.18 1.61
N ILE A 44 -17.43 -5.47 1.29
CA ILE A 44 -17.64 -6.47 2.31
C ILE A 44 -16.41 -6.60 3.19
N LEU A 45 -15.22 -6.60 2.58
CA LEU A 45 -14.00 -6.71 3.34
C LEU A 45 -13.80 -5.50 4.26
N ARG A 46 -14.16 -4.30 3.79
CA ARG A 46 -14.03 -3.12 4.64
C ARG A 46 -14.94 -3.19 5.84
N ARG A 47 -16.11 -3.78 5.68
CA ARG A 47 -17.03 -3.91 6.80
C ARG A 47 -16.63 -5.02 7.74
N ASN A 48 -15.85 -5.97 7.26
CA ASN A 48 -15.48 -7.14 8.06
C ASN A 48 -13.98 -7.21 8.29
N MET A 49 -13.37 -6.09 8.59
CA MET A 49 -11.94 -6.07 8.84
C MET A 49 -11.61 -6.89 10.08
N THR A 50 -10.48 -7.53 10.06
CA THR A 50 -10.03 -8.31 11.21
C THR A 50 -9.69 -7.37 12.35
N ARG A 51 -9.51 -7.92 13.55
CA ARG A 51 -9.14 -7.13 14.71
C ARG A 51 -7.83 -6.41 14.48
N GLN A 52 -6.86 -7.10 13.87
CA GLN A 52 -5.54 -6.51 13.62
C GLN A 52 -5.61 -5.43 12.56
N GLU A 53 -6.43 -5.63 11.53
CA GLU A 53 -6.62 -4.61 10.51
C GLU A 53 -7.25 -3.37 11.12
N LYS A 54 -8.23 -3.56 11.99
CA LYS A 54 -8.87 -2.43 12.65
C LYS A 54 -7.89 -1.69 13.54
N HIS A 55 -7.06 -2.43 14.27
CA HIS A 55 -6.08 -1.82 15.16
C HIS A 55 -5.12 -0.94 14.35
N LEU A 56 -4.61 -1.47 13.27
CA LEU A 56 -3.65 -0.72 12.46
C LEU A 56 -4.32 0.48 11.81
N TRP A 57 -5.54 0.31 11.33
CA TRP A 57 -6.24 1.40 10.66
C TRP A 57 -6.64 2.51 11.63
N TYR A 58 -7.36 2.14 12.69
CA TYR A 58 -7.94 3.16 13.56
C TYR A 58 -6.91 3.83 14.46
N ASP A 59 -5.86 3.14 14.82
CA ASP A 59 -4.87 3.69 15.74
C ASP A 59 -3.66 4.27 15.03
N PHE A 60 -3.49 4.07 13.75
CA PHE A 60 -2.33 4.60 13.07
C PHE A 60 -2.61 5.07 11.65
N LEU A 61 -3.05 4.20 10.77
CA LEU A 61 -3.06 4.53 9.35
C LEU A 61 -4.03 5.64 8.98
N ARG A 62 -5.18 5.69 9.61
CA ARG A 62 -6.14 6.72 9.22
C ARG A 62 -5.69 8.12 9.60
N TYR A 63 -4.78 8.23 10.55
CA TYR A 63 -4.25 9.53 10.94
C TYR A 63 -2.92 9.84 10.25
N TYR A 64 -2.42 8.92 9.46
CA TYR A 64 -1.11 9.11 8.85
C TYR A 64 -1.15 10.31 7.90
N PRO A 65 -0.12 11.13 7.86
CA PRO A 65 -0.13 12.35 7.05
C PRO A 65 -0.31 12.11 5.55
N VAL A 66 0.14 10.96 5.06
CA VAL A 66 0.00 10.64 3.66
C VAL A 66 -1.21 9.72 3.52
N LYS A 67 -2.01 9.95 2.51
CA LYS A 67 -3.26 9.20 2.35
C LYS A 67 -3.03 7.71 2.18
N ILE A 68 -3.74 6.93 2.97
CA ILE A 68 -3.70 5.47 2.86
C ILE A 68 -5.14 4.99 2.67
N TYR A 69 -5.30 4.07 1.75
CA TYR A 69 -6.61 3.49 1.45
C TYR A 69 -6.69 2.09 2.04
N LYS A 70 -7.85 1.71 2.55
CA LYS A 70 -8.04 0.36 3.03
C LYS A 70 -8.82 -0.45 2.04
N GLN A 71 -8.49 -1.71 1.91
CA GLN A 71 -9.14 -2.66 1.01
C GLN A 71 -9.24 -2.04 -0.38
N ARG A 72 -8.09 -1.74 -0.94
CA ARG A 72 -8.03 -1.05 -2.23
C ARG A 72 -7.89 -2.05 -3.37
N ILE A 73 -8.69 -1.89 -4.40
CA ILE A 73 -8.60 -2.73 -5.58
C ILE A 73 -7.43 -2.27 -6.43
N ILE A 74 -6.53 -3.18 -6.72
CA ILE A 74 -5.41 -2.91 -7.61
C ILE A 74 -5.45 -4.00 -8.65
N ASP A 75 -5.71 -3.64 -9.88
CA ASP A 75 -5.85 -4.61 -10.96
C ASP A 75 -6.91 -5.64 -10.56
N ASN A 76 -6.59 -6.88 -10.42
CA ASN A 76 -7.53 -7.95 -10.14
C ASN A 76 -7.49 -8.45 -8.72
N PHE A 77 -6.91 -7.70 -7.81
CA PHE A 77 -6.90 -8.14 -6.42
C PHE A 77 -7.13 -6.97 -5.48
N ILE A 78 -7.33 -7.26 -4.21
CA ILE A 78 -7.61 -6.24 -3.22
C ILE A 78 -6.48 -6.24 -2.21
N ALA A 79 -5.84 -5.10 -2.03
CA ALA A 79 -4.78 -4.95 -1.06
C ALA A 79 -5.38 -4.52 0.27
N ASP A 80 -4.85 -5.01 1.38
CA ASP A 80 -5.36 -4.63 2.69
C ASP A 80 -5.27 -3.13 2.89
N PHE A 81 -4.10 -2.56 2.64
CA PHE A 81 -3.90 -1.12 2.71
C PHE A 81 -2.98 -0.69 1.58
N TYR A 82 -3.23 0.46 1.03
CA TYR A 82 -2.42 0.96 -0.08
C TYR A 82 -2.10 2.43 0.07
N CYS A 83 -0.85 2.78 -0.09
CA CYS A 83 -0.40 4.17 -0.11
C CYS A 83 0.06 4.50 -1.51
N HIS A 84 -0.72 5.29 -2.22
CA HIS A 84 -0.42 5.59 -3.62
C HIS A 84 0.84 6.45 -3.76
N SER A 85 1.03 7.41 -2.87
CA SER A 85 2.20 8.29 -2.94
C SER A 85 3.49 7.52 -2.82
N ALA A 86 3.49 6.46 -2.05
CA ALA A 86 4.68 5.64 -1.86
C ALA A 86 4.68 4.39 -2.72
N ARG A 87 3.61 4.16 -3.46
CA ARG A 87 3.43 2.93 -4.23
C ARG A 87 3.72 1.74 -3.31
N LEU A 88 3.02 1.71 -2.20
CA LEU A 88 3.25 0.71 -1.17
C LEU A 88 1.97 0.01 -0.77
N VAL A 89 2.00 -1.31 -0.79
CA VAL A 89 0.90 -2.12 -0.29
C VAL A 89 1.34 -2.65 1.07
N ILE A 90 0.48 -2.56 2.07
CA ILE A 90 0.73 -3.11 3.40
C ILE A 90 -0.25 -4.24 3.62
N GLU A 91 0.24 -5.39 3.97
CA GLU A 91 -0.60 -6.56 4.16
C GLU A 91 -0.38 -7.22 5.49
N LEU A 92 -1.45 -7.68 6.08
CA LEU A 92 -1.39 -8.40 7.34
C LEU A 92 -1.73 -9.87 7.07
N ASP A 93 -0.82 -10.75 7.44
CA ASP A 93 -1.02 -12.15 7.21
C ASP A 93 -1.49 -12.83 8.48
N GLY A 94 -2.56 -13.55 8.38
CA GLY A 94 -3.00 -14.39 9.47
C GLY A 94 -2.28 -15.70 9.42
N SER A 95 -2.87 -16.73 9.94
CA SER A 95 -2.25 -18.01 9.86
C SER A 95 -2.53 -18.53 8.49
N GLN A 96 -1.64 -18.46 7.65
CA GLN A 96 -1.85 -18.82 6.32
C GLN A 96 -1.44 -20.19 5.98
N HIS A 97 -2.07 -20.73 4.98
CA HIS A 97 -1.70 -22.01 4.53
C HIS A 97 -0.92 -21.84 3.28
N TYR A 98 0.21 -22.43 3.20
CA TYR A 98 1.03 -22.33 2.02
C TYR A 98 0.78 -23.53 1.14
N THR A 99 -0.37 -23.52 0.48
CA THR A 99 -0.67 -24.58 -0.48
C THR A 99 -0.05 -24.18 -1.81
N SER A 100 0.03 -25.10 -2.72
CA SER A 100 0.56 -24.80 -4.05
C SER A 100 -0.28 -23.76 -4.72
N GLN A 101 -1.59 -23.82 -4.52
CA GLN A 101 -2.47 -22.87 -5.12
C GLN A 101 -2.22 -21.50 -4.55
N GLY A 102 -2.00 -21.38 -3.26
CA GLY A 102 -1.71 -20.12 -2.64
C GLY A 102 -0.40 -19.52 -3.13
N LYS A 103 0.60 -20.37 -3.34
CA LYS A 103 1.87 -19.89 -3.83
C LYS A 103 1.77 -19.38 -5.25
N ALA A 104 0.99 -20.03 -6.08
CA ALA A 104 0.79 -19.60 -7.44
C ALA A 104 0.08 -18.26 -7.49
N HIS A 105 -0.90 -18.08 -6.61
CA HIS A 105 -1.60 -16.82 -6.54
C HIS A 105 -0.65 -15.72 -6.09
N ASP A 106 0.20 -15.99 -5.12
CA ASP A 106 1.15 -15.00 -4.64
C ASP A 106 2.13 -14.60 -5.72
N ALA A 107 2.58 -15.55 -6.51
CA ALA A 107 3.53 -15.25 -7.57
C ALA A 107 2.91 -14.36 -8.64
N ALA A 108 1.67 -14.67 -9.05
CA ALA A 108 0.99 -13.87 -10.04
C ALA A 108 0.74 -12.46 -9.54
N ARG A 109 0.39 -12.35 -8.26
CA ARG A 109 0.13 -11.08 -7.66
C ARG A 109 1.40 -10.25 -7.56
N THR A 110 2.50 -10.87 -7.17
CA THR A 110 3.78 -10.19 -7.08
C THR A 110 4.20 -9.64 -8.44
N GLU A 111 4.00 -10.43 -9.48
CA GLU A 111 4.34 -9.99 -10.81
C GLU A 111 3.55 -8.76 -11.21
N ILE A 112 2.26 -8.73 -10.93
CA ILE A 112 1.42 -7.59 -11.25
C ILE A 112 1.90 -6.37 -10.46
N LEU A 113 2.19 -6.55 -9.18
CA LEU A 113 2.62 -5.44 -8.36
C LEU A 113 3.94 -4.86 -8.85
N GLU A 114 4.85 -5.73 -9.25
CA GLU A 114 6.12 -5.27 -9.75
C GLU A 114 5.94 -4.46 -11.03
N ARG A 115 4.99 -4.86 -11.86
CA ARG A 115 4.75 -4.15 -13.10
C ARG A 115 4.30 -2.72 -12.82
N TYR A 116 3.57 -2.48 -11.74
CA TYR A 116 3.13 -1.15 -11.40
C TYR A 116 4.15 -0.41 -10.51
N GLY A 117 5.26 -1.02 -10.20
CA GLY A 117 6.26 -0.39 -9.34
C GLY A 117 5.83 -0.31 -7.90
N ILE A 118 5.05 -1.29 -7.44
CA ILE A 118 4.54 -1.30 -6.08
C ILE A 118 5.34 -2.25 -5.21
N TYR A 119 5.69 -1.80 -4.04
CA TYR A 119 6.40 -2.62 -3.07
C TYR A 119 5.39 -3.15 -2.06
N VAL A 120 5.55 -4.39 -1.64
CA VAL A 120 4.65 -5.01 -0.67
C VAL A 120 5.36 -5.16 0.65
N LEU A 121 4.77 -4.63 1.70
CA LEU A 121 5.31 -4.74 3.05
C LEU A 121 4.34 -5.60 3.84
N ARG A 122 4.81 -6.71 4.35
CA ARG A 122 3.97 -7.65 5.05
C ARG A 122 4.31 -7.75 6.52
N PHE A 123 3.29 -7.86 7.33
CA PHE A 123 3.45 -8.12 8.75
C PHE A 123 2.52 -9.25 9.13
N SER A 124 2.87 -10.00 10.14
CA SER A 124 1.96 -11.03 10.63
C SER A 124 0.97 -10.38 11.58
N ASN A 125 -0.15 -11.02 11.80
CA ASN A 125 -1.10 -10.55 12.78
C ASN A 125 -0.43 -10.53 14.16
N ARG A 126 0.47 -11.43 14.39
CA ARG A 126 1.19 -11.48 15.66
C ARG A 126 2.05 -10.24 15.84
N ASP A 127 2.67 -9.74 14.77
CA ASP A 127 3.47 -8.52 14.85
C ASP A 127 2.60 -7.35 15.30
N VAL A 128 1.40 -7.25 14.77
CA VAL A 128 0.48 -6.18 15.13
C VAL A 128 0.07 -6.31 16.59
N ASP A 129 -0.16 -7.54 17.05
CA ASP A 129 -0.58 -7.75 18.42
C ASP A 129 0.56 -7.57 19.43
N LYS A 130 1.76 -7.96 19.08
CA LYS A 130 2.86 -7.98 20.05
C LYS A 130 3.86 -6.84 19.90
N ASN A 131 3.93 -6.23 18.74
CA ASN A 131 4.91 -5.19 18.50
C ASN A 131 4.35 -4.10 17.61
N PHE A 132 3.21 -3.56 18.02
CA PHE A 132 2.50 -2.57 17.22
C PHE A 132 3.37 -1.36 16.93
N GLU A 133 4.11 -0.91 17.90
CA GLU A 133 4.97 0.23 17.72
C GLU A 133 6.02 -0.02 16.66
N GLY A 134 6.60 -1.20 16.65
CA GLY A 134 7.59 -1.55 15.62
C GLY A 134 6.98 -1.61 14.24
N VAL A 135 5.74 -2.11 14.14
CA VAL A 135 5.04 -2.16 12.87
C VAL A 135 4.82 -0.72 12.36
N CYS A 136 4.36 0.16 13.22
CA CYS A 136 4.10 1.54 12.84
C CYS A 136 5.38 2.26 12.41
N ARG A 137 6.46 2.03 13.13
CA ARG A 137 7.74 2.66 12.78
C ARG A 137 8.27 2.16 11.45
N MET A 138 8.10 0.87 11.18
CA MET A 138 8.56 0.33 9.91
C MET A 138 7.75 0.90 8.76
N ILE A 139 6.44 1.00 8.93
CA ILE A 139 5.58 1.57 7.89
C ILE A 139 6.00 3.01 7.61
N ASP A 140 6.18 3.79 8.65
CA ASP A 140 6.57 5.18 8.52
C ASP A 140 7.91 5.31 7.78
N ARG A 141 8.87 4.49 8.13
CA ARG A 141 10.18 4.54 7.50
C ARG A 141 10.09 4.16 6.03
N VAL A 142 9.39 3.10 5.72
CA VAL A 142 9.30 2.65 4.33
C VAL A 142 8.55 3.67 3.47
N ILE A 143 7.48 4.26 4.00
CA ILE A 143 6.75 5.26 3.24
C ILE A 143 7.67 6.45 2.93
N ASN A 144 8.40 6.92 3.92
CA ASN A 144 9.27 8.06 3.71
C ASN A 144 10.39 7.75 2.71
N GLU A 145 10.96 6.58 2.82
CA GLU A 145 12.03 6.20 1.90
C GLU A 145 11.51 6.08 0.47
N ARG A 146 10.33 5.50 0.33
CA ARG A 146 9.80 5.31 -1.01
C ARG A 146 9.34 6.62 -1.65
N ILE A 147 8.79 7.53 -0.86
CA ILE A 147 8.40 8.82 -1.39
C ILE A 147 9.65 9.57 -1.86
N GLU A 148 10.71 9.47 -1.09
CA GLU A 148 11.95 10.11 -1.46
C GLU A 148 12.49 9.52 -2.75
N ASP A 149 12.49 8.22 -2.88
CA ASP A 149 12.97 7.57 -4.08
C ASP A 149 12.12 7.85 -5.30
N LEU A 150 10.84 8.06 -5.11
CA LEU A 150 9.94 8.27 -6.24
C LEU A 150 9.85 9.73 -6.65
N SER A 151 10.36 10.62 -5.85
CA SER A 151 10.30 12.05 -6.20
C SER A 151 11.53 12.56 -7.00
#